data_a4e3092c4113373a216e916cbf900fbb
#
_entry.id   a4e3092c4113373a216e916cbf900fbb
#
_cell.length_a   1.000
_cell.length_b   1.000
_cell.length_c   1.000
_cell.angle_alpha   90.00
_cell.angle_beta   90.00
_cell.angle_gamma   90.00
#
_symmetry.space_group_name_H-M   'P 1'
#
loop_
_entity.id
_entity.type
_entity.pdbx_description
1 polymer ?
#
loop_
_entity_poly.entity_id
_entity_poly.type
_entity_poly.pdbx_seq_one_letter_code
_entity_poly.pdbx_strand_id
1 'polypeptide(L)'
;MPEPRAKLSSGTLLYRYLGGTVEVLLVHPAGNYNRRAPWGIPKGAPDPDETLEAAARRETLEETGLAVDGPLVELGHVDYTRSKKRVYAFAAPAPDGASPRCASWEVDKAEFIEITRARRIIHPDQATLLDRLQRFLAPDVGHAEPEKTTA
;
A
#
# COMPACT_ATOMS: atom_id res chain seq x y z
N MET A 1 -10.88 -28.67 -16.60
CA MET A 1 -9.68 -27.86 -16.44
C MET A 1 -9.87 -26.87 -15.32
N PRO A 2 -8.97 -26.87 -14.38
CA PRO A 2 -9.08 -25.84 -13.34
C PRO A 2 -8.81 -24.46 -13.96
N GLU A 3 -9.44 -23.46 -13.40
CA GLU A 3 -9.18 -22.11 -13.85
C GLU A 3 -7.78 -21.68 -13.46
N PRO A 4 -7.14 -20.83 -14.27
CA PRO A 4 -5.83 -20.34 -13.91
C PRO A 4 -5.93 -19.58 -12.59
N ARG A 5 -4.98 -19.82 -11.71
CA ARG A 5 -4.93 -19.10 -10.46
C ARG A 5 -4.58 -17.65 -10.70
N ALA A 6 -5.15 -16.78 -9.89
CA ALA A 6 -4.76 -15.39 -9.90
C ALA A 6 -3.31 -15.28 -9.51
N LYS A 7 -2.59 -14.36 -10.16
CA LYS A 7 -1.23 -14.08 -9.81
C LYS A 7 -1.25 -13.21 -8.57
N LEU A 8 -0.67 -13.70 -7.48
CA LEU A 8 -0.73 -13.01 -6.20
C LEU A 8 0.47 -12.13 -5.97
N SER A 9 0.22 -10.95 -5.41
CA SER A 9 1.24 -10.08 -4.86
C SER A 9 0.80 -9.66 -3.48
N SER A 10 1.76 -9.30 -2.64
CA SER A 10 1.47 -8.82 -1.31
C SER A 10 2.38 -7.62 -1.03
N GLY A 11 1.83 -6.59 -0.42
CA GLY A 11 2.59 -5.38 -0.16
C GLY A 11 2.04 -4.59 1.00
N THR A 12 2.65 -3.43 1.23
CA THR A 12 2.22 -2.57 2.32
C THR A 12 1.77 -1.23 1.81
N LEU A 13 0.80 -0.66 2.52
CA LEU A 13 0.41 0.73 2.35
C LEU A 13 0.83 1.43 3.63
N LEU A 14 2.05 1.96 3.62
CA LEU A 14 2.59 2.67 4.77
C LEU A 14 2.08 4.11 4.76
N TYR A 15 1.76 4.62 5.93
CA TYR A 15 1.23 5.97 6.03
C TYR A 15 1.94 6.73 7.15
N ARG A 16 1.88 8.05 7.04
CA ARG A 16 2.36 8.95 8.10
C ARG A 16 1.54 10.21 8.08
N TYR A 17 1.60 10.96 9.17
CA TYR A 17 0.96 12.26 9.22
C TYR A 17 2.03 13.33 9.12
N LEU A 18 1.78 14.31 8.27
CA LEU A 18 2.66 15.45 8.11
C LEU A 18 1.79 16.70 8.12
N GLY A 19 1.91 17.50 9.20
CA GLY A 19 1.10 18.69 9.32
C GLY A 19 -0.39 18.41 9.34
N GLY A 20 -0.81 17.30 9.94
CA GLY A 20 -2.22 16.93 9.99
C GLY A 20 -2.75 16.25 8.74
N THR A 21 -1.92 16.08 7.73
CA THR A 21 -2.30 15.45 6.48
C THR A 21 -1.71 14.05 6.40
N VAL A 22 -2.48 13.11 5.87
CA VAL A 22 -2.00 11.74 5.69
C VAL A 22 -1.20 11.65 4.39
N GLU A 23 -0.02 11.07 4.49
CA GLU A 23 0.79 10.72 3.33
C GLU A 23 0.97 9.21 3.28
N VAL A 24 1.02 8.67 2.08
CA VAL A 24 1.21 7.24 1.86
C VAL A 24 2.44 7.02 1.00
N LEU A 25 3.12 5.90 1.26
CA LEU A 25 4.31 5.55 0.49
C LEU A 25 3.91 4.79 -0.76
N LEU A 26 4.24 5.36 -1.91
CA LEU A 26 4.01 4.72 -3.19
C LEU A 26 5.33 4.62 -3.96
N VAL A 27 5.40 3.67 -4.88
CA VAL A 27 6.55 3.48 -5.75
C VAL A 27 6.09 3.57 -7.20
N HIS A 28 7.04 3.91 -8.08
CA HIS A 28 6.79 3.95 -9.51
C HIS A 28 7.67 2.91 -10.20
N PRO A 29 7.10 2.09 -11.09
CA PRO A 29 7.90 1.05 -11.74
C PRO A 29 8.89 1.65 -12.72
N ALA A 30 10.10 1.07 -12.75
CA ALA A 30 11.15 1.53 -13.62
C ALA A 30 11.01 0.94 -15.02
N GLY A 31 11.74 1.51 -15.96
CA GLY A 31 11.83 1.00 -17.32
C GLY A 31 11.15 1.88 -18.32
N ASN A 32 11.62 1.78 -19.58
CA ASN A 32 11.13 2.65 -20.64
C ASN A 32 9.65 2.47 -20.92
N TYR A 33 9.15 1.25 -20.79
CA TYR A 33 7.73 1.00 -21.04
C TYR A 33 6.85 1.44 -19.88
N ASN A 34 7.46 1.82 -18.76
CA ASN A 34 6.72 2.20 -17.57
C ASN A 34 6.74 3.71 -17.27
N ARG A 35 7.24 4.51 -18.21
CA ARG A 35 7.33 5.95 -17.97
C ARG A 35 6.03 6.57 -17.52
N ARG A 36 4.92 6.14 -18.12
CA ARG A 36 3.60 6.68 -17.80
C ARG A 36 2.76 5.72 -16.98
N ALA A 37 3.39 4.69 -16.45
CA ALA A 37 2.66 3.73 -15.63
C ALA A 37 2.20 4.43 -14.34
N PRO A 38 1.08 3.99 -13.78
CA PRO A 38 0.67 4.53 -12.50
C PRO A 38 1.58 4.07 -11.38
N TRP A 39 1.56 4.81 -10.31
CA TRP A 39 2.27 4.44 -9.08
C TRP A 39 1.46 3.35 -8.38
N GLY A 40 2.08 2.67 -7.44
CA GLY A 40 1.39 1.65 -6.65
C GLY A 40 2.08 1.43 -5.33
N ILE A 41 1.53 0.52 -4.53
CA ILE A 41 2.18 0.15 -3.29
C ILE A 41 3.38 -0.74 -3.59
N PRO A 42 4.42 -0.71 -2.74
CA PRO A 42 5.51 -1.68 -2.85
C PRO A 42 4.96 -3.07 -2.60
N LYS A 43 5.22 -3.99 -3.51
CA LYS A 43 4.64 -5.32 -3.47
C LYS A 43 5.38 -6.28 -4.38
N GLY A 44 5.15 -7.55 -4.17
CA GLY A 44 5.67 -8.58 -5.05
C GLY A 44 5.10 -9.93 -4.70
N ALA A 45 5.51 -10.93 -5.44
CA ALA A 45 5.00 -12.29 -5.27
C ALA A 45 5.54 -12.92 -4.00
N PRO A 46 4.67 -13.57 -3.21
CA PRO A 46 5.16 -14.33 -2.06
C PRO A 46 6.05 -15.48 -2.52
N ASP A 47 7.08 -15.79 -1.74
CA ASP A 47 7.88 -16.97 -1.98
C ASP A 47 7.11 -18.20 -1.51
N PRO A 48 7.46 -19.39 -1.99
CA PRO A 48 6.84 -20.61 -1.48
C PRO A 48 6.95 -20.66 0.05
N ASP A 49 5.86 -21.00 0.69
CA ASP A 49 5.76 -21.11 2.16
C ASP A 49 5.86 -19.79 2.92
N GLU A 50 5.92 -18.68 2.21
CA GLU A 50 5.92 -17.37 2.85
C GLU A 50 4.50 -16.90 3.07
N THR A 51 4.20 -16.35 4.26
CA THR A 51 2.89 -15.77 4.50
C THR A 51 2.76 -14.47 3.71
N LEU A 52 1.52 -14.05 3.49
CA LEU A 52 1.28 -12.79 2.80
C LEU A 52 1.87 -11.62 3.58
N GLU A 53 1.77 -11.68 4.90
CA GLU A 53 2.33 -10.62 5.74
C GLU A 53 3.85 -10.57 5.63
N ALA A 54 4.52 -11.71 5.68
CA ALA A 54 5.96 -11.76 5.55
C ALA A 54 6.40 -11.26 4.17
N ALA A 55 5.67 -11.63 3.13
CA ALA A 55 5.97 -11.17 1.79
C ALA A 55 5.83 -9.65 1.68
N ALA A 56 4.78 -9.09 2.30
CA ALA A 56 4.57 -7.66 2.27
C ALA A 56 5.74 -6.92 2.91
N ARG A 57 6.23 -7.41 4.06
CA ARG A 57 7.38 -6.79 4.73
C ARG A 57 8.64 -6.89 3.88
N ARG A 58 8.89 -8.06 3.33
CA ARG A 58 10.09 -8.30 2.52
C ARG A 58 10.10 -7.44 1.26
N GLU A 59 8.97 -7.39 0.56
CA GLU A 59 8.89 -6.61 -0.68
C GLU A 59 9.04 -5.12 -0.41
N THR A 60 8.49 -4.64 0.70
CA THR A 60 8.64 -3.25 1.06
C THR A 60 10.11 -2.90 1.31
N LEU A 61 10.82 -3.78 2.02
CA LEU A 61 12.23 -3.57 2.28
C LEU A 61 13.03 -3.61 0.98
N GLU A 62 12.74 -4.58 0.11
CA GLU A 62 13.44 -4.70 -1.16
C GLU A 62 13.25 -3.50 -2.06
N GLU A 63 12.05 -2.97 -2.14
CA GLU A 63 11.75 -1.88 -3.07
C GLU A 63 12.05 -0.49 -2.52
N THR A 64 11.89 -0.29 -1.22
CA THR A 64 11.99 1.05 -0.64
C THR A 64 13.09 1.21 0.40
N GLY A 65 13.69 0.12 0.82
CA GLY A 65 14.71 0.16 1.87
C GLY A 65 14.14 0.30 3.27
N LEU A 66 12.83 0.30 3.43
CA LEU A 66 12.22 0.47 4.76
C LEU A 66 11.90 -0.86 5.39
N ALA A 67 12.39 -1.06 6.61
CA ALA A 67 12.05 -2.22 7.41
C ALA A 67 10.81 -1.89 8.24
N VAL A 68 9.78 -2.72 8.13
CA VAL A 68 8.54 -2.51 8.86
C VAL A 68 8.45 -3.62 9.90
N ASP A 69 8.68 -3.24 11.15
CA ASP A 69 8.75 -4.22 12.24
C ASP A 69 7.51 -4.28 13.13
N GLY A 70 6.69 -3.24 13.10
CA GLY A 70 5.51 -3.21 13.93
C GLY A 70 4.37 -4.03 13.36
N PRO A 71 3.22 -4.06 14.02
CA PRO A 71 2.09 -4.83 13.55
C PRO A 71 1.54 -4.29 12.24
N LEU A 72 1.05 -5.19 11.41
CA LEU A 72 0.39 -4.83 10.16
C LEU A 72 -1.11 -5.08 10.29
N VAL A 73 -1.89 -4.21 9.65
CA VAL A 73 -3.35 -4.33 9.63
C VAL A 73 -3.78 -4.73 8.23
N GLU A 74 -4.54 -5.81 8.11
CA GLU A 74 -5.00 -6.24 6.81
C GLU A 74 -5.98 -5.25 6.22
N LEU A 75 -5.72 -4.82 4.99
CA LEU A 75 -6.67 -4.04 4.21
C LEU A 75 -7.39 -4.90 3.19
N GLY A 76 -7.11 -6.21 3.17
CA GLY A 76 -7.71 -7.11 2.21
C GLY A 76 -6.99 -7.10 0.88
N HIS A 77 -7.71 -7.39 -0.18
CA HIS A 77 -7.09 -7.46 -1.49
C HIS A 77 -7.92 -6.71 -2.53
N VAL A 78 -7.29 -6.44 -3.66
CA VAL A 78 -7.97 -5.93 -4.84
C VAL A 78 -7.62 -6.86 -6.00
N ASP A 79 -8.58 -7.02 -6.91
CA ASP A 79 -8.37 -7.81 -8.12
C ASP A 79 -8.27 -6.85 -9.30
N TYR A 80 -7.28 -7.07 -10.16
CA TYR A 80 -7.11 -6.21 -11.31
C TYR A 80 -8.18 -6.53 -12.35
N THR A 81 -8.65 -5.49 -13.03
CA THR A 81 -9.76 -5.64 -13.97
C THR A 81 -9.30 -6.22 -15.31
N ARG A 82 -8.05 -5.95 -15.70
CA ARG A 82 -7.56 -6.35 -17.01
C ARG A 82 -6.52 -7.47 -16.97
N SER A 83 -6.33 -8.10 -15.83
CA SER A 83 -5.40 -9.20 -15.73
C SER A 83 -5.83 -10.06 -14.56
N LYS A 84 -5.23 -11.25 -14.48
CA LYS A 84 -5.52 -12.14 -13.37
C LYS A 84 -4.57 -11.90 -12.23
N LYS A 85 -4.51 -10.65 -11.80
CA LYS A 85 -3.67 -10.25 -10.68
C LYS A 85 -4.52 -9.95 -9.47
N ARG A 86 -4.01 -10.36 -8.32
CA ARG A 86 -4.61 -10.03 -7.03
C ARG A 86 -3.53 -9.47 -6.14
N VAL A 87 -3.79 -8.32 -5.53
CA VAL A 87 -2.83 -7.66 -4.64
C VAL A 87 -3.41 -7.59 -3.24
N TYR A 88 -2.73 -8.22 -2.28
CA TYR A 88 -3.07 -8.10 -0.87
C TYR A 88 -2.29 -6.93 -0.29
N ALA A 89 -2.93 -6.16 0.57
CA ALA A 89 -2.30 -4.98 1.15
C ALA A 89 -2.45 -4.98 2.66
N PHE A 90 -1.39 -4.51 3.32
CA PHE A 90 -1.36 -4.38 4.78
C PHE A 90 -0.96 -2.96 5.11
N ALA A 91 -1.65 -2.34 6.05
CA ALA A 91 -1.36 -0.98 6.46
C ALA A 91 -0.51 -0.97 7.72
N ALA A 92 0.36 0.01 7.81
CA ALA A 92 1.13 0.25 9.03
C ALA A 92 1.64 1.68 9.00
N PRO A 93 1.85 2.28 10.17
CA PRO A 93 2.54 3.57 10.18
C PRO A 93 3.97 3.38 9.69
N ALA A 94 4.46 4.37 8.96
CA ALA A 94 5.83 4.35 8.51
C ALA A 94 6.76 4.42 9.72
N PRO A 95 7.93 3.79 9.64
CA PRO A 95 8.92 3.93 10.73
C PRO A 95 9.28 5.39 10.95
N ASP A 96 9.59 5.75 12.20
CA ASP A 96 9.99 7.11 12.51
C ASP A 96 11.23 7.48 11.72
N GLY A 97 11.20 8.68 11.14
CA GLY A 97 12.33 9.15 10.35
C GLY A 97 12.50 8.41 9.04
N ALA A 98 11.45 7.73 8.57
CA ALA A 98 11.55 6.92 7.35
C ALA A 98 12.01 7.75 6.16
N SER A 99 13.01 7.24 5.46
CA SER A 99 13.54 7.86 4.26
C SER A 99 13.56 6.80 3.16
N PRO A 100 12.48 6.69 2.40
CA PRO A 100 12.42 5.67 1.34
C PRO A 100 13.39 6.00 0.21
N ARG A 101 13.86 4.96 -0.45
CA ARG A 101 14.75 5.10 -1.59
C ARG A 101 14.40 4.04 -2.63
N CYS A 102 14.92 4.20 -3.82
CA CYS A 102 14.78 3.18 -4.85
C CYS A 102 15.80 2.10 -4.56
N ALA A 103 15.39 1.10 -3.79
CA ALA A 103 16.29 0.05 -3.33
C ALA A 103 16.34 -1.14 -4.28
N SER A 104 15.50 -1.14 -5.32
CA SER A 104 15.44 -2.18 -6.32
C SER A 104 15.48 -1.56 -7.70
N TRP A 105 16.08 -2.29 -8.67
CA TRP A 105 16.08 -1.83 -10.06
C TRP A 105 14.67 -1.79 -10.65
N GLU A 106 13.72 -2.42 -9.98
CA GLU A 106 12.34 -2.48 -10.46
C GLU A 106 11.57 -1.19 -10.24
N VAL A 107 12.07 -0.31 -9.40
CA VAL A 107 11.38 0.96 -9.12
C VAL A 107 12.32 2.12 -9.39
N ASP A 108 11.78 3.21 -9.91
CA ASP A 108 12.57 4.41 -10.16
C ASP A 108 12.17 5.57 -9.25
N LYS A 109 11.12 5.42 -8.47
CA LYS A 109 10.71 6.40 -7.48
C LYS A 109 10.07 5.71 -6.29
N ALA A 110 10.33 6.24 -5.10
CA ALA A 110 9.72 5.76 -3.86
C ALA A 110 9.52 6.99 -2.98
N GLU A 111 8.28 7.42 -2.80
CA GLU A 111 8.00 8.71 -2.15
C GLU A 111 6.75 8.64 -1.30
N PHE A 112 6.75 9.41 -0.22
CA PHE A 112 5.52 9.66 0.50
C PHE A 112 4.73 10.73 -0.24
N ILE A 113 3.46 10.46 -0.49
CA ILE A 113 2.60 11.32 -1.30
C ILE A 113 1.33 11.58 -0.52
N GLU A 114 0.92 12.85 -0.48
CA GLU A 114 -0.31 13.23 0.19
C GLU A 114 -1.48 12.45 -0.42
N ILE A 115 -2.37 11.96 0.42
CA ILE A 115 -3.34 10.95 0.00
C ILE A 115 -4.27 11.39 -1.11
N THR A 116 -4.60 12.68 -1.17
CA THR A 116 -5.46 13.19 -2.24
C THR A 116 -4.74 13.13 -3.58
N ARG A 117 -3.44 13.45 -3.58
CA ARG A 117 -2.65 13.33 -4.80
C ARG A 117 -2.38 11.89 -5.15
N ALA A 118 -2.15 11.05 -4.13
CA ALA A 118 -1.93 9.63 -4.33
C ALA A 118 -3.10 9.01 -5.09
N ARG A 119 -4.31 9.42 -4.77
CA ARG A 119 -5.51 8.91 -5.40
C ARG A 119 -5.52 9.15 -6.91
N ARG A 120 -4.88 10.22 -7.36
CA ARG A 120 -4.84 10.57 -8.78
C ARG A 120 -3.78 9.81 -9.56
N ILE A 121 -2.74 9.34 -8.90
CA ILE A 121 -1.60 8.74 -9.59
C ILE A 121 -1.45 7.24 -9.34
N ILE A 122 -2.18 6.70 -8.37
CA ILE A 122 -2.10 5.28 -8.06
C ILE A 122 -2.82 4.47 -9.13
N HIS A 123 -2.39 3.23 -9.32
CA HIS A 123 -3.05 2.31 -10.25
C HIS A 123 -4.54 2.26 -9.92
N PRO A 124 -5.41 2.40 -10.93
CA PRO A 124 -6.86 2.47 -10.65
C PRO A 124 -7.39 1.31 -9.83
N ASP A 125 -6.88 0.10 -10.05
CA ASP A 125 -7.35 -1.06 -9.30
C ASP A 125 -6.85 -1.08 -7.86
N GLN A 126 -5.86 -0.24 -7.53
CA GLN A 126 -5.39 -0.11 -6.15
C GLN A 126 -6.04 1.07 -5.41
N ALA A 127 -6.78 1.91 -6.12
CA ALA A 127 -7.34 3.12 -5.50
C ALA A 127 -8.24 2.83 -4.31
N THR A 128 -8.99 1.74 -4.34
CA THR A 128 -9.84 1.39 -3.20
C THR A 128 -9.04 1.08 -1.94
N LEU A 129 -7.77 0.74 -2.07
CA LEU A 129 -6.93 0.53 -0.88
C LEU A 129 -6.77 1.83 -0.11
N LEU A 130 -6.73 2.97 -0.80
CA LEU A 130 -6.67 4.27 -0.14
C LEU A 130 -7.97 4.54 0.63
N ASP A 131 -9.09 4.14 0.07
CA ASP A 131 -10.37 4.30 0.76
C ASP A 131 -10.42 3.44 2.02
N ARG A 132 -9.91 2.22 1.93
CA ARG A 132 -9.88 1.32 3.07
C ARG A 132 -8.95 1.86 4.15
N LEU A 133 -7.81 2.42 3.76
CA LEU A 133 -6.90 3.03 4.71
C LEU A 133 -7.56 4.21 5.40
N GLN A 134 -8.21 5.10 4.64
CA GLN A 134 -8.86 6.26 5.23
C GLN A 134 -9.94 5.86 6.22
N ARG A 135 -10.69 4.80 5.89
CA ARG A 135 -11.72 4.30 6.78
C ARG A 135 -11.10 3.74 8.06
N PHE A 136 -9.99 3.03 7.93
CA PHE A 136 -9.27 2.52 9.09
C PHE A 136 -8.73 3.64 9.97
N LEU A 137 -8.22 4.71 9.36
CA LEU A 137 -7.64 5.82 10.12
C LEU A 137 -8.68 6.79 10.65
N ALA A 138 -9.88 6.78 10.10
CA ALA A 138 -10.91 7.71 10.54
C ALA A 138 -11.27 7.45 11.99
N PRO A 139 -11.40 8.49 12.80
CA PRO A 139 -11.90 8.29 14.15
C PRO A 139 -13.27 7.65 14.05
N ASP A 140 -13.64 6.91 15.06
CA ASP A 140 -14.90 6.22 15.07
C ASP A 140 -16.02 7.23 15.34
N VAL A 141 -16.18 8.15 14.41
CA VAL A 141 -17.07 9.26 14.57
C VAL A 141 -18.51 8.81 14.70
N GLY A 142 -18.86 7.79 13.95
CA GLY A 142 -20.21 7.28 14.02
C GLY A 142 -20.60 6.76 15.38
N HIS A 143 -19.63 6.27 16.12
CA HIS A 143 -19.91 5.80 17.47
C HIS A 143 -19.71 6.94 18.45
N ALA A 144 -18.76 7.77 18.18
CA ALA A 144 -18.42 8.80 19.13
C ALA A 144 -19.43 9.88 19.16
N GLU A 145 -19.87 10.35 18.01
CA GLU A 145 -20.67 11.48 18.01
C GLU A 145 -21.97 11.41 18.74
N PRO A 146 -22.66 10.34 18.75
CA PRO A 146 -23.92 10.35 19.46
C PRO A 146 -23.72 10.59 20.92
N GLU A 147 -22.76 9.99 21.51
CA GLU A 147 -22.58 10.21 22.90
C GLU A 147 -22.03 11.52 23.21
N LYS A 148 -21.16 12.01 22.39
CA LYS A 148 -20.65 13.30 22.65
C LYS A 148 -21.65 14.34 22.65
N THR A 149 -22.57 14.24 21.75
CA THR A 149 -23.56 15.25 21.68
C THR A 149 -24.46 15.23 22.86
N THR A 150 -24.59 14.12 23.49
CA THR A 150 -25.47 14.08 24.64
C THR A 150 -24.84 14.70 25.84
N ALA A 151 -23.63 14.90 25.79
CA ALA A 151 -22.96 15.45 26.97
C ALA A 151 -23.46 16.79 27.35
#